data_e30c5f135fc3d8bc256c999f83c96469
#
_entry.id   e30c5f135fc3d8bc256c999f83c96469
#
_cell.length_a   1.000
_cell.length_b   1.000
_cell.length_c   1.000
_cell.angle_alpha   90.00
_cell.angle_beta   90.00
_cell.angle_gamma   90.00
#
_symmetry.space_group_name_H-M   'P 1'
#
loop_
_entity.id
_entity.type
_entity.pdbx_description
1 polymer ?
#
loop_
_entity_poly.entity_id
_entity_poly.type
_entity_poly.pdbx_seq_one_letter_code
_entity_poly.pdbx_strand_id
1 'polypeptide(L)'
;MTVRNATFEDMALAAGIMVTSFRTAFSNFVSKETMDACTNPDNCRAMLESIYQEGKMHFLMGGDQGFLCWQETDDGAEIVAIHSLPESWGTGFGHVMLTEALKQIGNRPVYLWAFKENTRARRFYEKHGFCWDGTERVSEFDSALEVRYVKSSKVRFVSFSEEYYQAVCDFLIALNREKKHINWNWARWEWMYAHPYCDREKLHTIGLWLDGGTIVGAAIYDLFHGEAFCGALEAYEYLLPEILEYAYGNLKDENGLGIAVRDNDVTMQEQLAQMGYRKAEQTEPILCRDLNKPLDYELPSGFNLREIHFSEDNLAYQTVIWKGFDHEGDQAELEKMLENKVLPPNRRSELCLAVVDETGEFAAHCTCWYDERTDYAYVEPVCTIPKYRGMGLGKAVVLEALRRCKALGAKQAFVISDQEFYKKLGFAHHSKYIFFKKS
;
A
#
# COMPACT_ATOMS: atom_id res chain seq x y z
N MET A 1 -7.98 -2.17 17.92
CA MET A 1 -8.70 -1.16 18.72
C MET A 1 -9.90 -0.72 17.92
N THR A 2 -11.08 -0.63 18.53
CA THR A 2 -12.32 -0.20 17.82
C THR A 2 -12.60 1.24 18.16
N VAL A 3 -12.74 2.10 17.13
CA VAL A 3 -13.22 3.48 17.25
C VAL A 3 -14.73 3.49 16.98
N ARG A 4 -15.49 4.22 17.78
CA ARG A 4 -16.95 4.34 17.66
C ARG A 4 -17.40 5.78 17.91
N ASN A 5 -18.58 6.12 17.46
CA ASN A 5 -19.22 7.37 17.87
C ASN A 5 -19.46 7.35 19.38
N ALA A 6 -19.24 8.49 20.02
CA ALA A 6 -19.48 8.65 21.44
C ALA A 6 -20.98 8.70 21.76
N THR A 7 -21.33 8.35 22.99
CA THR A 7 -22.64 8.57 23.60
C THR A 7 -22.54 9.70 24.64
N PHE A 8 -23.68 10.16 25.17
CA PHE A 8 -23.65 11.18 26.22
C PHE A 8 -22.93 10.71 27.48
N GLU A 9 -23.05 9.43 27.83
CA GLU A 9 -22.41 8.82 29.00
C GLU A 9 -20.86 8.81 28.89
N ASP A 10 -20.32 8.85 27.67
CA ASP A 10 -18.88 8.90 27.43
C ASP A 10 -18.26 10.25 27.82
N MET A 11 -19.05 11.31 27.93
CA MET A 11 -18.51 12.67 28.19
C MET A 11 -17.76 12.77 29.51
N ALA A 12 -18.17 12.03 30.52
CA ALA A 12 -17.45 11.95 31.78
C ALA A 12 -16.06 11.33 31.63
N LEU A 13 -15.94 10.24 30.85
CA LEU A 13 -14.67 9.59 30.52
C LEU A 13 -13.79 10.49 29.66
N ALA A 14 -14.37 11.10 28.64
CA ALA A 14 -13.66 12.04 27.76
C ALA A 14 -13.08 13.23 28.52
N ALA A 15 -13.80 13.76 29.52
CA ALA A 15 -13.29 14.82 30.39
C ALA A 15 -12.06 14.39 31.20
N GLY A 16 -12.08 13.18 31.77
CA GLY A 16 -10.93 12.61 32.49
C GLY A 16 -9.70 12.43 31.58
N ILE A 17 -9.91 11.93 30.37
CA ILE A 17 -8.87 11.79 29.35
C ILE A 17 -8.33 13.18 28.96
N MET A 18 -9.19 14.16 28.70
CA MET A 18 -8.82 15.51 28.36
C MET A 18 -7.94 16.15 29.44
N VAL A 19 -8.35 16.09 30.70
CA VAL A 19 -7.56 16.59 31.85
C VAL A 19 -6.17 15.98 31.92
N THR A 20 -6.07 14.65 31.81
CA THR A 20 -4.81 13.93 31.90
C THR A 20 -3.89 14.25 30.73
N SER A 21 -4.42 14.20 29.51
CA SER A 21 -3.65 14.46 28.29
C SER A 21 -3.21 15.92 28.21
N PHE A 22 -4.06 16.87 28.58
CA PHE A 22 -3.75 18.30 28.56
C PHE A 22 -2.62 18.62 29.52
N ARG A 23 -2.70 18.18 30.79
CA ARG A 23 -1.63 18.36 31.77
C ARG A 23 -0.29 17.82 31.32
N THR A 24 -0.29 16.65 30.66
CA THR A 24 0.95 16.04 30.21
C THR A 24 1.50 16.69 28.95
N ALA A 25 0.64 17.01 27.98
CA ALA A 25 1.06 17.50 26.67
C ALA A 25 1.47 18.98 26.70
N PHE A 26 0.87 19.79 27.59
CA PHE A 26 0.98 21.26 27.56
C PHE A 26 1.71 21.89 28.75
N SER A 27 2.22 21.06 29.70
CA SER A 27 2.92 21.52 30.91
C SER A 27 4.12 22.44 30.67
N ASN A 28 4.74 22.38 29.50
CA ASN A 28 5.95 23.15 29.20
C ASN A 28 5.67 24.48 28.51
N PHE A 29 4.45 24.80 28.09
CA PHE A 29 4.13 25.99 27.31
C PHE A 29 2.79 26.64 27.64
N VAL A 30 2.12 26.16 28.68
CA VAL A 30 0.92 26.79 29.25
C VAL A 30 1.20 27.16 30.71
N SER A 31 0.77 28.35 31.15
CA SER A 31 0.98 28.80 32.53
C SER A 31 0.26 27.88 33.53
N LYS A 32 0.75 27.84 34.76
CA LYS A 32 0.13 27.00 35.81
C LYS A 32 -1.31 27.44 36.10
N GLU A 33 -1.58 28.75 36.09
CA GLU A 33 -2.92 29.30 36.33
C GLU A 33 -3.90 28.84 35.24
N THR A 34 -3.50 28.94 33.97
CA THR A 34 -4.28 28.46 32.85
C THR A 34 -4.44 26.93 32.88
N MET A 35 -3.37 26.21 33.23
CA MET A 35 -3.42 24.76 33.39
C MET A 35 -4.49 24.35 34.40
N ASP A 36 -4.46 24.95 35.60
CA ASP A 36 -5.41 24.62 36.67
C ASP A 36 -6.86 25.01 36.31
N ALA A 37 -7.05 26.12 35.60
CA ALA A 37 -8.36 26.55 35.10
C ALA A 37 -8.91 25.60 34.03
N CYS A 38 -8.10 25.23 33.03
CA CYS A 38 -8.52 24.38 31.90
C CYS A 38 -8.62 22.90 32.23
N THR A 39 -8.09 22.46 33.38
CA THR A 39 -8.08 21.05 33.77
C THR A 39 -8.86 20.76 35.07
N ASN A 40 -9.85 21.60 35.38
CA ASN A 40 -10.82 21.26 36.42
C ASN A 40 -11.77 20.16 35.88
N PRO A 41 -11.82 18.97 36.50
CA PRO A 41 -12.58 17.85 35.96
C PRO A 41 -14.08 18.12 35.81
N ASP A 42 -14.69 18.82 36.78
CA ASP A 42 -16.12 19.11 36.77
C ASP A 42 -16.48 20.13 35.66
N ASN A 43 -15.62 21.15 35.48
CA ASN A 43 -15.79 22.14 34.42
C ASN A 43 -15.60 21.51 33.02
N CYS A 44 -14.59 20.66 32.86
CA CYS A 44 -14.32 19.93 31.60
C CYS A 44 -15.50 19.01 31.25
N ARG A 45 -16.03 18.30 32.25
CA ARG A 45 -17.20 17.45 32.08
C ARG A 45 -18.43 18.25 31.65
N ALA A 46 -18.79 19.30 32.40
CA ALA A 46 -19.93 20.16 32.11
C ALA A 46 -19.84 20.79 30.71
N MET A 47 -18.62 21.22 30.33
CA MET A 47 -18.34 21.77 28.98
C MET A 47 -18.60 20.71 27.87
N LEU A 48 -18.02 19.51 28.00
CA LEU A 48 -18.19 18.46 27.00
C LEU A 48 -19.64 17.97 26.90
N GLU A 49 -20.34 17.85 28.03
CA GLU A 49 -21.76 17.49 28.07
C GLU A 49 -22.63 18.55 27.35
N SER A 50 -22.35 19.85 27.58
CA SER A 50 -23.03 20.95 26.89
C SER A 50 -22.79 20.93 25.38
N ILE A 51 -21.51 20.79 24.95
CA ILE A 51 -21.15 20.76 23.54
C ILE A 51 -21.77 19.53 22.84
N TYR A 52 -21.84 18.39 23.51
CA TYR A 52 -22.47 17.19 22.99
C TYR A 52 -24.00 17.38 22.80
N GLN A 53 -24.64 18.02 23.76
CA GLN A 53 -26.10 18.30 23.72
C GLN A 53 -26.47 19.31 22.63
N GLU A 54 -25.58 20.25 22.29
CA GLU A 54 -25.79 21.17 21.17
C GLU A 54 -25.86 20.44 19.81
N GLY A 55 -25.27 19.23 19.69
CA GLY A 55 -25.34 18.39 18.49
C GLY A 55 -24.58 18.92 17.28
N LYS A 56 -23.76 19.95 17.46
CA LYS A 56 -22.95 20.55 16.37
C LYS A 56 -21.59 19.89 16.20
N MET A 57 -21.12 19.19 17.21
CA MET A 57 -19.80 18.55 17.23
C MET A 57 -19.93 17.03 17.25
N HIS A 58 -19.13 16.37 16.42
CA HIS A 58 -19.04 14.92 16.35
C HIS A 58 -17.93 14.43 17.28
N PHE A 59 -18.23 13.41 18.09
CA PHE A 59 -17.30 12.82 19.02
C PHE A 59 -17.04 11.35 18.69
N LEU A 60 -15.78 10.96 18.65
CA LEU A 60 -15.32 9.59 18.49
C LEU A 60 -14.58 9.14 19.74
N MET A 61 -14.87 7.91 20.21
CA MET A 61 -14.17 7.27 21.33
C MET A 61 -13.29 6.13 20.83
N GLY A 62 -12.03 6.11 21.26
CA GLY A 62 -11.08 5.00 21.10
C GLY A 62 -10.99 4.18 22.41
N GLY A 63 -12.05 3.49 22.75
CA GLY A 63 -12.17 2.81 24.03
C GLY A 63 -12.08 3.80 25.20
N ASP A 64 -11.25 3.45 26.19
CA ASP A 64 -10.91 4.27 27.37
C ASP A 64 -9.60 5.05 27.22
N GLN A 65 -8.97 4.99 26.05
CA GLN A 65 -7.64 5.52 25.83
C GLN A 65 -7.61 6.93 25.23
N GLY A 66 -8.69 7.36 24.60
CA GLY A 66 -8.74 8.69 24.00
C GLY A 66 -10.03 8.99 23.25
N PHE A 67 -10.16 10.25 22.86
CA PHE A 67 -11.26 10.71 22.02
C PHE A 67 -10.77 11.75 21.00
N LEU A 68 -11.56 11.93 19.94
CA LEU A 68 -11.41 12.96 18.95
C LEU A 68 -12.75 13.67 18.77
N CYS A 69 -12.73 14.99 18.60
CA CYS A 69 -13.93 15.72 18.20
C CYS A 69 -13.67 16.60 16.98
N TRP A 70 -14.66 16.70 16.12
CA TRP A 70 -14.65 17.52 14.92
C TRP A 70 -16.02 18.15 14.65
N GLN A 71 -16.04 19.22 13.89
CA GLN A 71 -17.27 19.94 13.53
C GLN A 71 -17.28 20.30 12.05
N GLU A 72 -18.49 20.49 11.50
CA GLU A 72 -18.67 21.04 10.17
C GLU A 72 -18.45 22.56 10.21
N THR A 73 -17.90 23.10 9.12
CA THR A 73 -17.70 24.53 8.92
C THR A 73 -18.15 24.91 7.52
N ASP A 74 -18.35 26.20 7.25
CA ASP A 74 -18.77 26.67 5.92
C ASP A 74 -17.81 26.24 4.81
N ASP A 75 -16.49 26.14 5.12
CA ASP A 75 -15.43 25.80 4.19
C ASP A 75 -14.95 24.34 4.28
N GLY A 76 -15.63 23.48 5.07
CA GLY A 76 -15.21 22.08 5.20
C GLY A 76 -15.48 21.49 6.58
N ALA A 77 -14.42 21.06 7.29
CA ALA A 77 -14.50 20.55 8.64
C ALA A 77 -13.28 20.96 9.48
N GLU A 78 -13.48 21.16 10.78
CA GLU A 78 -12.43 21.41 11.74
C GLU A 78 -12.26 20.22 12.68
N ILE A 79 -11.06 19.68 12.79
CA ILE A 79 -10.70 18.80 13.90
C ILE A 79 -10.36 19.67 15.08
N VAL A 80 -11.26 19.69 16.06
CA VAL A 80 -11.16 20.59 17.22
C VAL A 80 -10.16 20.05 18.25
N ALA A 81 -10.19 18.74 18.52
CA ALA A 81 -9.26 18.13 19.47
C ALA A 81 -9.06 16.63 19.20
N ILE A 82 -7.83 16.17 19.47
CA ILE A 82 -7.48 14.76 19.65
C ILE A 82 -6.81 14.64 21.01
N HIS A 83 -7.45 13.99 21.95
CA HIS A 83 -6.91 13.70 23.27
C HIS A 83 -6.70 12.20 23.45
N SER A 84 -5.54 11.82 23.95
CA SER A 84 -5.26 10.43 24.33
C SER A 84 -4.38 10.37 25.56
N LEU A 85 -4.53 9.31 26.33
CA LEU A 85 -3.69 9.06 27.49
C LEU A 85 -2.23 8.88 27.08
N PRO A 86 -1.25 9.30 27.93
CA PRO A 86 0.17 9.25 27.58
C PRO A 86 0.67 7.86 27.18
N GLU A 87 0.15 6.79 27.78
CA GLU A 87 0.49 5.40 27.47
C GLU A 87 0.10 4.96 26.06
N SER A 88 -0.83 5.68 25.43
CA SER A 88 -1.25 5.42 24.04
C SER A 88 -0.38 6.16 23.02
N TRP A 89 0.56 7.01 23.47
CA TRP A 89 1.39 7.77 22.54
C TRP A 89 2.45 6.90 21.86
N GLY A 90 2.59 7.06 20.55
CA GLY A 90 3.53 6.25 19.76
C GLY A 90 3.05 4.85 19.43
N THR A 91 1.86 4.44 19.87
CA THR A 91 1.28 3.10 19.64
C THR A 91 0.47 2.98 18.34
N GLY A 92 0.32 4.10 17.57
CA GLY A 92 -0.59 4.16 16.43
C GLY A 92 -2.02 4.61 16.79
N PHE A 93 -2.33 4.81 18.07
CA PHE A 93 -3.66 5.21 18.55
C PHE A 93 -4.20 6.45 17.82
N GLY A 94 -3.40 7.54 17.78
CA GLY A 94 -3.80 8.79 17.12
C GLY A 94 -4.08 8.62 15.63
N HIS A 95 -3.32 7.74 14.95
CA HIS A 95 -3.53 7.42 13.54
C HIS A 95 -4.94 6.81 13.32
N VAL A 96 -5.30 5.80 14.10
CA VAL A 96 -6.62 5.14 13.97
C VAL A 96 -7.76 6.11 14.24
N MET A 97 -7.63 6.98 15.25
CA MET A 97 -8.64 8.01 15.57
C MET A 97 -8.81 9.02 14.45
N LEU A 98 -7.68 9.52 13.93
CA LEU A 98 -7.69 10.52 12.84
C LEU A 98 -8.22 9.92 11.54
N THR A 99 -7.84 8.69 11.21
CA THR A 99 -8.34 7.98 10.02
C THR A 99 -9.85 7.81 10.05
N GLU A 100 -10.42 7.40 11.19
CA GLU A 100 -11.88 7.27 11.32
C GLU A 100 -12.59 8.63 11.21
N ALA A 101 -12.03 9.69 11.79
CA ALA A 101 -12.58 11.04 11.64
C ALA A 101 -12.57 11.51 10.18
N LEU A 102 -11.45 11.34 9.48
CA LEU A 102 -11.33 11.69 8.06
C LEU A 102 -12.28 10.90 7.18
N LYS A 103 -12.50 9.61 7.49
CA LYS A 103 -13.50 8.78 6.81
C LYS A 103 -14.92 9.34 6.97
N GLN A 104 -15.30 9.77 8.17
CA GLN A 104 -16.63 10.38 8.42
C GLN A 104 -16.76 11.77 7.79
N ILE A 105 -15.68 12.55 7.78
CA ILE A 105 -15.65 13.86 7.13
C ILE A 105 -15.74 13.73 5.60
N GLY A 106 -15.15 12.66 5.02
CA GLY A 106 -15.13 12.44 3.57
C GLY A 106 -14.20 13.41 2.83
N ASN A 107 -14.53 13.72 1.58
CA ASN A 107 -13.70 14.55 0.69
C ASN A 107 -13.78 16.06 0.94
N ARG A 108 -14.20 16.49 2.13
CA ARG A 108 -14.24 17.92 2.48
C ARG A 108 -12.86 18.42 2.90
N PRO A 109 -12.52 19.71 2.64
CA PRO A 109 -11.33 20.32 3.23
C PRO A 109 -11.36 20.19 4.75
N VAL A 110 -10.23 19.82 5.33
CA VAL A 110 -10.11 19.66 6.78
C VAL A 110 -8.99 20.57 7.30
N TYR A 111 -9.26 21.27 8.38
CA TYR A 111 -8.21 22.01 9.07
C TYR A 111 -8.23 21.75 10.57
N LEU A 112 -7.16 22.11 11.22
CA LEU A 112 -7.01 22.09 12.67
C LEU A 112 -6.06 23.18 13.14
N TRP A 113 -6.11 23.46 14.43
CA TRP A 113 -5.16 24.34 15.08
C TRP A 113 -4.29 23.55 16.06
N ALA A 114 -3.00 23.84 16.07
CA ALA A 114 -2.05 23.22 16.98
C ALA A 114 -1.16 24.30 17.60
N PHE A 115 -0.83 24.16 18.88
CA PHE A 115 0.16 25.03 19.50
C PHE A 115 1.47 24.97 18.73
N LYS A 116 2.05 26.15 18.43
CA LYS A 116 3.28 26.28 17.63
C LYS A 116 4.45 25.49 18.23
N GLU A 117 4.55 25.47 19.54
CA GLU A 117 5.57 24.76 20.32
C GLU A 117 5.33 23.24 20.41
N ASN A 118 4.10 22.76 20.14
CA ASN A 118 3.80 21.34 20.20
C ASN A 118 4.32 20.61 18.95
N THR A 119 5.65 20.48 18.87
CA THR A 119 6.34 19.86 17.74
C THR A 119 5.94 18.41 17.52
N ARG A 120 5.53 17.69 18.60
CA ARG A 120 5.03 16.31 18.49
C ARG A 120 3.71 16.26 17.72
N ALA A 121 2.74 17.07 18.09
CA ALA A 121 1.45 17.13 17.41
C ALA A 121 1.61 17.61 15.95
N ARG A 122 2.44 18.63 15.73
CA ARG A 122 2.72 19.14 14.39
C ARG A 122 3.27 18.06 13.47
N ARG A 123 4.31 17.30 13.91
CA ARG A 123 4.87 16.16 13.15
C ARG A 123 3.84 15.05 12.92
N PHE A 124 2.96 14.82 13.90
CA PHE A 124 1.87 13.87 13.73
C PHE A 124 0.94 14.29 12.60
N TYR A 125 0.48 15.55 12.56
CA TYR A 125 -0.39 16.06 11.50
C TYR A 125 0.31 16.10 10.14
N GLU A 126 1.57 16.52 10.10
CA GLU A 126 2.40 16.51 8.88
C GLU A 126 2.53 15.10 8.28
N LYS A 127 2.74 14.08 9.12
CA LYS A 127 2.76 12.67 8.71
C LYS A 127 1.42 12.21 8.09
N HIS A 128 0.31 12.87 8.46
CA HIS A 128 -1.04 12.56 7.95
C HIS A 128 -1.49 13.49 6.81
N GLY A 129 -0.54 14.17 6.17
CA GLY A 129 -0.81 14.99 4.98
C GLY A 129 -1.41 16.36 5.27
N PHE A 130 -1.38 16.81 6.52
CA PHE A 130 -1.69 18.21 6.85
C PHE A 130 -0.47 19.08 6.63
N CYS A 131 -0.68 20.26 6.07
CA CYS A 131 0.37 21.25 5.83
C CYS A 131 0.03 22.53 6.56
N TRP A 132 1.03 23.16 7.22
CA TRP A 132 0.88 24.51 7.76
C TRP A 132 0.66 25.49 6.59
N ASP A 133 -0.42 26.25 6.64
CA ASP A 133 -0.80 27.19 5.57
C ASP A 133 -0.29 28.62 5.79
N GLY A 134 0.54 28.83 6.82
CA GLY A 134 1.08 30.14 7.16
C GLY A 134 0.21 30.94 8.13
N THR A 135 -1.00 30.48 8.45
CA THR A 135 -1.90 31.18 9.36
C THR A 135 -1.53 30.92 10.81
N GLU A 136 -1.47 31.99 11.60
CA GLU A 136 -1.23 31.95 13.05
C GLU A 136 -2.34 32.71 13.78
N ARG A 137 -2.66 32.28 14.99
CA ARG A 137 -3.54 33.03 15.91
C ARG A 137 -2.99 32.93 17.33
N VAL A 138 -3.42 33.88 18.15
CA VAL A 138 -3.19 33.81 19.60
C VAL A 138 -4.27 32.91 20.19
N SER A 139 -3.88 31.90 20.95
CA SER A 139 -4.80 31.00 21.63
C SER A 139 -5.62 31.77 22.67
N GLU A 140 -6.89 31.41 22.78
CA GLU A 140 -7.77 31.92 23.84
C GLU A 140 -7.34 31.47 25.24
N PHE A 141 -6.51 30.43 25.32
CA PHE A 141 -6.16 29.80 26.60
C PHE A 141 -4.98 30.45 27.33
N ASP A 142 -3.97 30.99 26.65
CA ASP A 142 -2.76 31.53 27.37
C ASP A 142 -1.85 32.43 26.51
N SER A 143 -2.39 33.15 25.59
CA SER A 143 -1.57 33.98 24.66
C SER A 143 -0.53 33.16 23.87
N ALA A 144 -0.55 31.85 23.97
CA ALA A 144 0.30 30.98 23.18
C ALA A 144 -0.11 31.00 21.69
N LEU A 145 0.87 30.90 20.80
CA LEU A 145 0.59 30.91 19.38
C LEU A 145 0.09 29.54 18.91
N GLU A 146 -0.97 29.54 18.16
CA GLU A 146 -1.46 28.38 17.41
C GLU A 146 -1.21 28.58 15.92
N VAL A 147 -0.90 27.51 15.23
CA VAL A 147 -0.67 27.44 13.79
C VAL A 147 -1.75 26.58 13.15
N ARG A 148 -2.27 27.03 12.00
CA ARG A 148 -3.29 26.30 11.28
C ARG A 148 -2.67 25.28 10.34
N TYR A 149 -3.08 24.06 10.49
CA TYR A 149 -2.77 22.96 9.58
C TYR A 149 -3.99 22.66 8.73
N VAL A 150 -3.83 22.59 7.43
CA VAL A 150 -4.90 22.28 6.47
C VAL A 150 -4.58 20.99 5.73
N LYS A 151 -5.60 20.16 5.58
CA LYS A 151 -5.60 19.03 4.65
C LYS A 151 -6.57 19.40 3.53
N SER A 152 -6.01 19.78 2.40
CA SER A 152 -6.83 20.12 1.23
C SER A 152 -7.42 18.84 0.66
N SER A 153 -8.72 18.77 0.48
CA SER A 153 -9.39 17.69 -0.23
C SER A 153 -9.29 17.90 -1.75
N LYS A 154 -8.08 18.07 -2.26
CA LYS A 154 -7.84 18.15 -3.70
C LYS A 154 -7.65 16.77 -4.34
N VAL A 155 -8.07 15.73 -3.64
CA VAL A 155 -8.06 14.40 -4.23
C VAL A 155 -9.12 14.39 -5.33
N ARG A 156 -8.66 14.17 -6.55
CA ARG A 156 -9.53 13.99 -7.72
C ARG A 156 -9.43 12.58 -8.23
N PHE A 157 -10.53 12.03 -8.65
CA PHE A 157 -10.56 10.76 -9.37
C PHE A 157 -10.20 10.98 -10.84
N VAL A 158 -9.42 10.06 -11.40
CA VAL A 158 -9.20 9.93 -12.85
C VAL A 158 -9.18 8.44 -13.23
N SER A 159 -9.61 8.16 -14.45
CA SER A 159 -9.37 6.86 -15.08
C SER A 159 -7.92 6.79 -15.57
N PHE A 160 -7.36 5.59 -15.56
CA PHE A 160 -6.03 5.36 -16.10
C PHE A 160 -5.95 5.71 -17.60
N SER A 161 -4.87 6.35 -17.97
CA SER A 161 -4.37 6.48 -19.34
C SER A 161 -2.86 6.26 -19.31
N GLU A 162 -2.25 6.04 -20.48
CA GLU A 162 -0.82 5.69 -20.56
C GLU A 162 0.11 6.78 -19.99
N GLU A 163 -0.35 8.03 -19.93
CA GLU A 163 0.38 9.13 -19.28
C GLU A 163 0.59 8.92 -17.78
N TYR A 164 -0.28 8.13 -17.11
CA TYR A 164 -0.15 7.80 -15.68
C TYR A 164 0.70 6.56 -15.41
N TYR A 165 1.19 5.88 -16.45
CA TYR A 165 1.92 4.62 -16.28
C TYR A 165 3.06 4.73 -15.25
N GLN A 166 3.94 5.70 -15.44
CA GLN A 166 5.07 5.91 -14.52
C GLN A 166 4.61 6.36 -13.13
N ALA A 167 3.55 7.17 -13.04
CA ALA A 167 2.99 7.59 -11.76
C ALA A 167 2.39 6.41 -10.97
N VAL A 168 1.85 5.38 -11.65
CA VAL A 168 1.43 4.13 -10.99
C VAL A 168 2.64 3.37 -10.44
N CYS A 169 3.74 3.27 -11.19
CA CYS A 169 4.99 2.68 -10.66
C CYS A 169 5.48 3.43 -9.42
N ASP A 170 5.49 4.76 -9.46
CA ASP A 170 5.94 5.61 -8.34
C ASP A 170 5.04 5.44 -7.10
N PHE A 171 3.73 5.38 -7.31
CA PHE A 171 2.75 5.09 -6.26
C PHE A 171 2.99 3.73 -5.61
N LEU A 172 3.16 2.66 -6.40
CA LEU A 172 3.38 1.31 -5.90
C LEU A 172 4.73 1.17 -5.17
N ILE A 173 5.76 1.90 -5.61
CA ILE A 173 7.03 2.00 -4.88
C ILE A 173 6.83 2.68 -3.52
N ALA A 174 6.11 3.81 -3.48
CA ALA A 174 5.83 4.54 -2.26
C ALA A 174 4.98 3.71 -1.28
N LEU A 175 3.94 3.04 -1.78
CA LEU A 175 3.04 2.17 -1.04
C LEU A 175 3.80 1.00 -0.36
N ASN A 176 4.82 0.46 -1.04
CA ASN A 176 5.59 -0.69 -0.57
C ASN A 176 6.85 -0.34 0.23
N ARG A 177 7.03 0.89 0.71
CA ARG A 177 8.18 1.24 1.56
C ARG A 177 8.30 0.32 2.77
N GLU A 178 7.17 -0.03 3.40
CA GLU A 178 7.10 -0.95 4.54
C GLU A 178 6.78 -2.40 4.13
N LYS A 179 6.72 -2.70 2.82
CA LYS A 179 6.45 -4.04 2.27
C LYS A 179 5.13 -4.66 2.72
N LYS A 180 4.13 -3.83 2.98
CA LYS A 180 2.79 -4.26 3.42
C LYS A 180 1.94 -4.82 2.27
N HIS A 181 2.18 -4.35 1.04
CA HIS A 181 1.43 -4.72 -0.17
C HIS A 181 2.32 -5.37 -1.23
N ILE A 182 3.27 -6.21 -0.80
CA ILE A 182 4.30 -6.78 -1.69
C ILE A 182 3.73 -7.71 -2.76
N ASN A 183 2.53 -8.25 -2.56
CA ASN A 183 1.81 -8.99 -3.59
C ASN A 183 1.36 -8.09 -4.75
N TRP A 184 1.32 -6.78 -4.54
CA TRP A 184 1.06 -5.79 -5.57
C TRP A 184 2.14 -4.72 -5.56
N ASN A 185 3.30 -5.08 -6.09
CA ASN A 185 4.44 -4.19 -6.22
C ASN A 185 4.56 -3.63 -7.64
N TRP A 186 5.41 -2.63 -7.83
CA TRP A 186 5.60 -1.97 -9.12
C TRP A 186 6.03 -2.92 -10.23
N ALA A 187 6.82 -3.95 -9.92
CA ALA A 187 7.27 -4.92 -10.90
C ALA A 187 6.15 -5.85 -11.37
N ARG A 188 5.21 -6.22 -10.48
CA ARG A 188 4.00 -6.96 -10.88
C ARG A 188 3.12 -6.12 -11.81
N TRP A 189 3.01 -4.81 -11.57
CA TRP A 189 2.35 -3.89 -12.49
C TRP A 189 3.01 -3.89 -13.88
N GLU A 190 4.35 -3.78 -13.95
CA GLU A 190 5.13 -3.85 -15.19
C GLU A 190 4.88 -5.17 -15.94
N TRP A 191 4.93 -6.29 -15.20
CA TRP A 191 4.71 -7.61 -15.75
C TRP A 191 3.29 -7.76 -16.29
N MET A 192 2.29 -7.39 -15.49
CA MET A 192 0.87 -7.43 -15.86
C MET A 192 0.60 -6.57 -17.11
N TYR A 193 1.05 -5.32 -17.09
CA TYR A 193 0.83 -4.38 -18.19
C TYR A 193 1.40 -4.88 -19.52
N ALA A 194 2.55 -5.54 -19.50
CA ALA A 194 3.18 -6.08 -20.70
C ALA A 194 2.77 -7.51 -21.04
N HIS A 195 1.93 -8.15 -20.22
CA HIS A 195 1.54 -9.55 -20.43
C HIS A 195 0.66 -9.68 -21.69
N PRO A 196 0.87 -10.74 -22.54
CA PRO A 196 0.06 -10.97 -23.76
C PRO A 196 -1.44 -11.11 -23.51
N TYR A 197 -1.82 -11.51 -22.31
CA TYR A 197 -3.21 -11.70 -21.90
C TYR A 197 -3.82 -10.49 -21.17
N CYS A 198 -3.08 -9.42 -20.96
CA CYS A 198 -3.65 -8.21 -20.35
C CYS A 198 -4.80 -7.67 -21.21
N ASP A 199 -5.98 -7.53 -20.60
CA ASP A 199 -7.16 -6.94 -21.24
C ASP A 199 -6.97 -5.42 -21.38
N ARG A 200 -6.24 -5.04 -22.43
CA ARG A 200 -5.86 -3.64 -22.66
C ARG A 200 -7.03 -2.73 -22.97
N GLU A 201 -8.12 -3.28 -23.50
CA GLU A 201 -9.33 -2.49 -23.79
C GLU A 201 -9.98 -1.98 -22.50
N LYS A 202 -9.74 -2.67 -21.37
CA LYS A 202 -10.24 -2.30 -20.05
C LYS A 202 -9.29 -1.48 -19.20
N LEU A 203 -8.09 -1.15 -19.65
CA LEU A 203 -7.15 -0.34 -18.86
C LEU A 203 -7.76 0.97 -18.36
N HIS A 204 -8.65 1.58 -19.12
CA HIS A 204 -9.37 2.79 -18.73
C HIS A 204 -10.29 2.61 -17.50
N THR A 205 -10.59 1.38 -17.09
CA THR A 205 -11.38 1.10 -15.88
C THR A 205 -10.54 1.08 -14.61
N ILE A 206 -9.21 1.14 -14.72
CA ILE A 206 -8.33 1.34 -13.56
C ILE A 206 -8.61 2.73 -12.99
N GLY A 207 -8.94 2.79 -11.70
CA GLY A 207 -9.23 4.03 -10.98
C GLY A 207 -8.03 4.55 -10.23
N LEU A 208 -7.75 5.85 -10.35
CA LEU A 208 -6.64 6.53 -9.71
C LEU A 208 -7.16 7.76 -8.95
N TRP A 209 -6.73 7.92 -7.71
CA TRP A 209 -7.02 9.08 -6.86
C TRP A 209 -5.75 9.90 -6.73
N LEU A 210 -5.82 11.18 -7.13
CA LEU A 210 -4.68 12.08 -7.19
C LEU A 210 -4.84 13.25 -6.24
N ASP A 211 -3.81 13.56 -5.45
CA ASP A 211 -3.67 14.81 -4.72
C ASP A 211 -2.49 15.61 -5.29
N GLY A 212 -2.76 16.85 -5.73
CA GLY A 212 -1.73 17.71 -6.34
C GLY A 212 -0.98 17.08 -7.53
N GLY A 213 -1.61 16.13 -8.25
CA GLY A 213 -0.99 15.41 -9.37
C GLY A 213 -0.27 14.11 -8.98
N THR A 214 -0.11 13.81 -7.70
CA THR A 214 0.47 12.55 -7.19
C THR A 214 -0.64 11.54 -6.95
N ILE A 215 -0.47 10.29 -7.41
CA ILE A 215 -1.40 9.20 -7.10
C ILE A 215 -1.27 8.85 -5.63
N VAL A 216 -2.39 8.90 -4.90
CA VAL A 216 -2.48 8.61 -3.47
C VAL A 216 -3.35 7.40 -3.15
N GLY A 217 -4.12 6.92 -4.12
CA GLY A 217 -4.91 5.71 -4.05
C GLY A 217 -5.18 5.14 -5.44
N ALA A 218 -5.40 3.83 -5.51
CA ALA A 218 -5.65 3.15 -6.77
C ALA A 218 -6.51 1.90 -6.60
N ALA A 219 -7.29 1.60 -7.66
CA ALA A 219 -7.96 0.32 -7.89
C ALA A 219 -7.50 -0.23 -9.24
N ILE A 220 -6.77 -1.34 -9.23
CA ILE A 220 -6.09 -1.91 -10.41
C ILE A 220 -6.47 -3.39 -10.52
N TYR A 221 -6.92 -3.87 -11.67
CA TYR A 221 -7.17 -5.30 -11.90
C TYR A 221 -5.87 -6.05 -12.26
N ASP A 222 -5.87 -7.38 -12.11
CA ASP A 222 -4.75 -8.25 -12.46
C ASP A 222 -5.08 -9.05 -13.73
N LEU A 223 -4.46 -8.73 -14.86
CA LEU A 223 -4.66 -9.25 -16.20
C LEU A 223 -6.08 -9.12 -16.74
N PHE A 224 -7.08 -9.53 -15.95
CA PHE A 224 -8.50 -9.53 -16.29
C PHE A 224 -9.33 -8.92 -15.15
N HIS A 225 -10.56 -8.53 -15.44
CA HIS A 225 -11.53 -8.23 -14.40
C HIS A 225 -11.83 -9.49 -13.55
N GLY A 226 -12.31 -9.28 -12.32
CA GLY A 226 -12.62 -10.35 -11.37
C GLY A 226 -11.68 -10.40 -10.19
N GLU A 227 -10.44 -9.91 -10.32
CA GLU A 227 -9.50 -9.74 -9.23
C GLU A 227 -8.86 -8.35 -9.29
N ALA A 228 -8.77 -7.67 -8.16
CA ALA A 228 -8.20 -6.33 -8.10
C ALA A 228 -7.35 -6.09 -6.85
N PHE A 229 -6.36 -5.23 -7.04
CA PHE A 229 -5.69 -4.54 -5.97
C PHE A 229 -6.40 -3.22 -5.67
N CYS A 230 -6.62 -2.94 -4.39
CA CYS A 230 -7.16 -1.69 -3.89
C CYS A 230 -6.28 -1.20 -2.75
N GLY A 231 -5.74 0.00 -2.87
CA GLY A 231 -4.86 0.53 -1.85
C GLY A 231 -4.73 2.04 -1.91
N ALA A 232 -4.31 2.61 -0.78
CA ALA A 232 -4.01 4.03 -0.63
C ALA A 232 -2.74 4.22 0.21
N LEU A 233 -2.04 5.34 0.01
CA LEU A 233 -0.95 5.73 0.89
C LEU A 233 -1.48 5.96 2.32
N GLU A 234 -0.65 5.72 3.33
CA GLU A 234 -1.03 5.75 4.76
C GLU A 234 -1.88 6.98 5.14
N ALA A 235 -1.50 8.18 4.67
CA ALA A 235 -2.24 9.41 4.96
C ALA A 235 -3.60 9.52 4.24
N TYR A 236 -3.89 8.60 3.31
CA TYR A 236 -5.07 8.60 2.46
C TYR A 236 -5.90 7.32 2.59
N GLU A 237 -5.64 6.48 3.61
CA GLU A 237 -6.41 5.25 3.87
C GLU A 237 -7.92 5.50 4.07
N TYR A 238 -8.31 6.73 4.40
CA TYR A 238 -9.71 7.14 4.46
C TYR A 238 -10.44 7.03 3.09
N LEU A 239 -9.69 6.94 1.98
CA LEU A 239 -10.24 6.72 0.63
C LEU A 239 -10.60 5.25 0.36
N LEU A 240 -10.12 4.31 1.18
CA LEU A 240 -10.32 2.88 0.92
C LEU A 240 -11.78 2.47 0.72
N PRO A 241 -12.78 2.97 1.47
CA PRO A 241 -14.18 2.64 1.20
C PRO A 241 -14.61 3.03 -0.22
N GLU A 242 -14.26 4.23 -0.68
CA GLU A 242 -14.56 4.72 -2.02
C GLU A 242 -13.84 3.91 -3.10
N ILE A 243 -12.55 3.60 -2.89
CA ILE A 243 -11.73 2.79 -3.79
C ILE A 243 -12.32 1.38 -3.94
N LEU A 244 -12.74 0.75 -2.84
CA LEU A 244 -13.35 -0.58 -2.84
C LEU A 244 -14.72 -0.60 -3.53
N GLU A 245 -15.53 0.44 -3.31
CA GLU A 245 -16.84 0.58 -3.97
C GLU A 245 -16.65 0.76 -5.48
N TYR A 246 -15.72 1.63 -5.87
CA TYR A 246 -15.34 1.81 -7.28
C TYR A 246 -14.88 0.50 -7.91
N ALA A 247 -13.97 -0.23 -7.26
CA ALA A 247 -13.45 -1.49 -7.76
C ALA A 247 -14.57 -2.51 -7.97
N TYR A 248 -15.48 -2.66 -7.02
CA TYR A 248 -16.62 -3.55 -7.18
C TYR A 248 -17.56 -3.13 -8.33
N GLY A 249 -17.74 -1.84 -8.53
CA GLY A 249 -18.57 -1.34 -9.63
C GLY A 249 -17.97 -1.54 -11.02
N ASN A 250 -16.64 -1.44 -11.15
CA ASN A 250 -15.95 -1.29 -12.43
C ASN A 250 -14.97 -2.42 -12.78
N LEU A 251 -14.46 -3.18 -11.79
CA LEU A 251 -13.42 -4.20 -12.02
C LEU A 251 -13.90 -5.64 -11.77
N LYS A 252 -15.15 -5.84 -11.40
CA LYS A 252 -15.73 -7.18 -11.27
C LYS A 252 -15.94 -7.84 -12.64
N ASP A 253 -15.90 -9.15 -12.66
CA ASP A 253 -16.38 -10.00 -13.76
C ASP A 253 -17.79 -10.53 -13.48
N GLU A 254 -18.22 -11.53 -14.25
CA GLU A 254 -19.49 -12.23 -14.07
C GLU A 254 -19.59 -13.05 -12.77
N ASN A 255 -18.44 -13.39 -12.16
CA ASN A 255 -18.33 -14.13 -10.90
C ASN A 255 -18.15 -13.20 -9.68
N GLY A 256 -18.01 -11.90 -9.90
CA GLY A 256 -17.82 -10.88 -8.88
C GLY A 256 -16.41 -10.31 -8.82
N LEU A 257 -15.96 -9.88 -7.63
CA LEU A 257 -14.65 -9.29 -7.40
C LEU A 257 -13.93 -9.96 -6.23
N GLY A 258 -12.68 -10.36 -6.46
CA GLY A 258 -11.73 -10.83 -5.47
C GLY A 258 -10.70 -9.76 -5.12
N ILE A 259 -10.44 -9.59 -3.81
CA ILE A 259 -9.41 -8.69 -3.30
C ILE A 259 -8.49 -9.46 -2.36
N ALA A 260 -7.20 -9.45 -2.64
CA ALA A 260 -6.18 -10.10 -1.82
C ALA A 260 -5.77 -9.19 -0.66
N VAL A 261 -5.93 -9.65 0.57
CA VAL A 261 -5.61 -8.94 1.81
C VAL A 261 -4.59 -9.73 2.62
N ARG A 262 -3.60 -9.05 3.18
CA ARG A 262 -2.61 -9.68 4.03
C ARG A 262 -3.26 -10.36 5.23
N ASP A 263 -2.79 -11.54 5.61
CA ASP A 263 -3.40 -12.39 6.63
C ASP A 263 -3.42 -11.79 8.04
N ASN A 264 -2.57 -10.80 8.30
CA ASN A 264 -2.52 -10.04 9.55
C ASN A 264 -3.16 -8.63 9.46
N ASP A 265 -3.73 -8.24 8.34
CA ASP A 265 -4.45 -6.96 8.19
C ASP A 265 -5.92 -7.12 8.58
N VAL A 266 -6.16 -7.16 9.89
CA VAL A 266 -7.50 -7.35 10.45
C VAL A 266 -8.44 -6.21 10.07
N THR A 267 -7.94 -4.99 10.03
CA THR A 267 -8.74 -3.79 9.69
C THR A 267 -9.35 -3.89 8.30
N MET A 268 -8.51 -4.20 7.30
CA MET A 268 -8.99 -4.37 5.92
C MET A 268 -9.93 -5.57 5.77
N GLN A 269 -9.65 -6.69 6.48
CA GLN A 269 -10.51 -7.86 6.47
C GLN A 269 -11.90 -7.55 7.03
N GLU A 270 -11.97 -6.82 8.16
CA GLU A 270 -13.24 -6.38 8.77
C GLU A 270 -14.00 -5.41 7.85
N GLN A 271 -13.31 -4.49 7.21
CA GLN A 271 -13.91 -3.55 6.26
C GLN A 271 -14.53 -4.28 5.08
N LEU A 272 -13.82 -5.21 4.46
CA LEU A 272 -14.35 -6.02 3.37
C LEU A 272 -15.57 -6.86 3.80
N ALA A 273 -15.51 -7.46 5.01
CA ALA A 273 -16.63 -8.21 5.54
C ALA A 273 -17.89 -7.32 5.72
N GLN A 274 -17.74 -6.09 6.22
CA GLN A 274 -18.82 -5.11 6.32
C GLN A 274 -19.42 -4.73 4.94
N MET A 275 -18.58 -4.73 3.91
CA MET A 275 -19.00 -4.47 2.52
C MET A 275 -19.60 -5.71 1.83
N GLY A 276 -19.72 -6.84 2.53
CA GLY A 276 -20.34 -8.07 2.04
C GLY A 276 -19.39 -9.02 1.32
N TYR A 277 -18.08 -8.79 1.37
CA TYR A 277 -17.09 -9.75 0.89
C TYR A 277 -16.96 -10.93 1.87
N ARG A 278 -16.66 -12.10 1.34
CA ARG A 278 -16.45 -13.33 2.13
C ARG A 278 -15.04 -13.87 1.87
N LYS A 279 -14.42 -14.35 2.93
CA LYS A 279 -13.12 -15.01 2.86
C LYS A 279 -13.18 -16.24 1.96
N ALA A 280 -12.27 -16.34 0.99
CA ALA A 280 -12.11 -17.48 0.09
C ALA A 280 -10.98 -18.41 0.55
N GLU A 281 -10.89 -19.60 -0.04
CA GLU A 281 -9.76 -20.52 0.19
C GLU A 281 -8.50 -20.11 -0.57
N GLN A 282 -8.65 -19.34 -1.63
CA GLN A 282 -7.53 -18.85 -2.45
C GLN A 282 -6.58 -17.99 -1.62
N THR A 283 -5.27 -18.25 -1.79
CA THR A 283 -4.21 -17.49 -1.11
C THR A 283 -3.03 -17.25 -2.04
N GLU A 284 -2.29 -16.14 -1.77
CA GLU A 284 -1.01 -15.84 -2.41
C GLU A 284 0.10 -15.84 -1.34
N PRO A 285 0.92 -16.88 -1.27
CA PRO A 285 2.10 -16.89 -0.40
C PRO A 285 3.24 -16.10 -1.01
N ILE A 286 3.91 -15.30 -0.18
CA ILE A 286 5.09 -14.53 -0.55
C ILE A 286 6.30 -15.13 0.15
N LEU A 287 7.30 -15.49 -0.64
CA LEU A 287 8.60 -15.88 -0.12
C LEU A 287 9.61 -14.73 -0.30
N CYS A 288 10.54 -14.63 0.64
CA CYS A 288 11.62 -13.64 0.66
C CYS A 288 12.98 -14.31 0.85
N ARG A 289 13.99 -13.81 0.16
CA ARG A 289 15.39 -14.20 0.32
C ARG A 289 16.25 -13.00 0.70
N ASP A 290 17.07 -13.15 1.74
CA ASP A 290 18.14 -12.23 2.09
C ASP A 290 19.30 -12.41 1.09
N LEU A 291 19.65 -11.35 0.35
CA LEU A 291 20.71 -11.35 -0.65
C LEU A 291 22.11 -11.24 -0.05
N ASN A 292 22.26 -11.05 1.27
CA ASN A 292 23.55 -11.20 1.95
C ASN A 292 23.98 -12.66 2.07
N LYS A 293 23.06 -13.61 1.98
CA LYS A 293 23.36 -15.05 1.94
C LYS A 293 24.06 -15.41 0.62
N PRO A 294 24.88 -16.49 0.59
CA PRO A 294 25.58 -16.92 -0.61
C PRO A 294 24.67 -17.14 -1.82
N LEU A 295 25.11 -16.70 -2.99
CA LEU A 295 24.41 -16.81 -4.28
C LEU A 295 25.22 -17.71 -5.25
N ASP A 296 25.82 -18.77 -4.72
CA ASP A 296 26.69 -19.66 -5.48
C ASP A 296 25.86 -20.64 -6.30
N TYR A 297 26.28 -20.82 -7.54
CA TYR A 297 25.70 -21.80 -8.47
C TYR A 297 26.81 -22.38 -9.36
N GLU A 298 26.53 -23.53 -9.90
CA GLU A 298 27.34 -24.14 -10.95
C GLU A 298 26.48 -24.25 -12.21
N LEU A 299 27.10 -23.95 -13.35
CA LEU A 299 26.44 -24.14 -14.65
C LEU A 299 27.05 -25.43 -15.27
N PRO A 300 26.22 -26.42 -15.64
CA PRO A 300 26.71 -27.63 -16.29
C PRO A 300 27.46 -27.32 -17.61
N SER A 301 28.42 -28.19 -17.99
CA SER A 301 29.08 -28.05 -19.27
C SER A 301 28.09 -28.13 -20.43
N GLY A 302 28.38 -27.39 -21.50
CA GLY A 302 27.46 -27.28 -22.65
C GLY A 302 26.37 -26.21 -22.49
N PHE A 303 26.35 -25.49 -21.37
CA PHE A 303 25.44 -24.36 -21.17
C PHE A 303 26.15 -23.06 -20.88
N ASN A 304 25.58 -21.98 -21.39
CA ASN A 304 26.07 -20.62 -21.13
C ASN A 304 24.94 -19.75 -20.61
N LEU A 305 25.27 -18.80 -19.74
CA LEU A 305 24.33 -17.82 -19.22
C LEU A 305 24.57 -16.47 -19.89
N ARG A 306 23.51 -15.84 -20.42
CA ARG A 306 23.60 -14.55 -21.06
C ARG A 306 22.36 -13.68 -20.84
N GLU A 307 22.48 -12.42 -21.15
CA GLU A 307 21.37 -11.47 -21.20
C GLU A 307 20.49 -11.71 -22.41
N ILE A 308 19.23 -11.32 -22.29
CA ILE A 308 18.26 -11.35 -23.39
C ILE A 308 18.17 -9.99 -24.04
N HIS A 309 18.44 -9.94 -25.34
CA HIS A 309 18.31 -8.74 -26.17
C HIS A 309 16.98 -8.83 -26.92
N PHE A 310 15.94 -8.22 -26.40
CA PHE A 310 14.56 -8.41 -26.89
C PHE A 310 14.35 -8.03 -28.36
N SER A 311 15.17 -7.12 -28.92
CA SER A 311 15.16 -6.79 -30.34
C SER A 311 15.55 -7.98 -31.24
N GLU A 312 16.38 -8.88 -30.72
CA GLU A 312 16.96 -10.00 -31.46
C GLU A 312 16.38 -11.34 -30.99
N ASP A 313 16.12 -11.46 -29.70
CA ASP A 313 15.80 -12.72 -29.03
C ASP A 313 14.28 -12.95 -28.81
N ASN A 314 13.41 -12.09 -29.34
CA ASN A 314 11.98 -12.17 -29.01
C ASN A 314 11.39 -13.56 -29.25
N LEU A 315 11.71 -14.20 -30.39
CA LEU A 315 11.24 -15.56 -30.66
C LEU A 315 11.76 -16.58 -29.63
N ALA A 316 13.05 -16.54 -29.32
CA ALA A 316 13.65 -17.46 -28.36
C ALA A 316 13.10 -17.23 -26.94
N TYR A 317 12.88 -15.94 -26.57
CA TYR A 317 12.28 -15.56 -25.31
C TYR A 317 10.83 -16.07 -25.17
N GLN A 318 9.97 -15.79 -26.15
CA GLN A 318 8.60 -16.26 -26.10
C GLN A 318 8.52 -17.80 -26.14
N THR A 319 9.42 -18.45 -26.89
CA THR A 319 9.48 -19.91 -26.95
C THR A 319 9.89 -20.54 -25.60
N VAL A 320 10.87 -19.97 -24.88
CA VAL A 320 11.26 -20.52 -23.57
C VAL A 320 10.15 -20.32 -22.54
N ILE A 321 9.42 -19.23 -22.58
CA ILE A 321 8.24 -19.01 -21.73
C ILE A 321 7.15 -20.04 -22.06
N TRP A 322 6.77 -20.13 -23.32
CA TRP A 322 5.72 -21.05 -23.79
C TRP A 322 6.02 -22.51 -23.43
N LYS A 323 7.23 -23.02 -23.75
CA LYS A 323 7.65 -24.37 -23.38
C LYS A 323 7.84 -24.55 -21.87
N GLY A 324 8.41 -23.54 -21.20
CA GLY A 324 8.77 -23.60 -19.79
C GLY A 324 7.58 -23.63 -18.84
N PHE A 325 6.45 -23.07 -19.27
CA PHE A 325 5.17 -23.14 -18.56
C PHE A 325 4.23 -24.27 -19.08
N ASP A 326 4.79 -25.26 -19.80
CA ASP A 326 4.09 -26.45 -20.27
C ASP A 326 2.93 -26.17 -21.26
N HIS A 327 2.99 -25.05 -22.00
CA HIS A 327 2.02 -24.69 -23.05
C HIS A 327 2.37 -25.33 -24.41
N GLU A 328 3.38 -26.18 -24.48
CA GLU A 328 3.82 -26.82 -25.72
C GLU A 328 2.68 -27.70 -26.28
N GLY A 329 2.24 -27.33 -27.48
CA GLY A 329 1.06 -27.91 -28.12
C GLY A 329 -0.05 -26.92 -28.43
N ASP A 330 -0.05 -25.74 -27.78
CA ASP A 330 -0.91 -24.60 -28.13
C ASP A 330 -0.16 -23.60 -29.02
N GLN A 331 -0.16 -23.83 -30.31
CA GLN A 331 0.51 -22.97 -31.29
C GLN A 331 -0.15 -21.59 -31.36
N ALA A 332 -1.46 -21.49 -31.15
CA ALA A 332 -2.18 -20.22 -31.18
C ALA A 332 -1.75 -19.30 -30.02
N GLU A 333 -1.42 -19.88 -28.88
CA GLU A 333 -0.88 -19.15 -27.75
C GLU A 333 0.49 -18.55 -28.08
N LEU A 334 1.40 -19.34 -28.64
CA LEU A 334 2.72 -18.85 -29.05
C LEU A 334 2.60 -17.71 -30.06
N GLU A 335 1.69 -17.82 -31.04
CA GLU A 335 1.43 -16.78 -32.04
C GLU A 335 0.96 -15.49 -31.34
N LYS A 336 0.01 -15.57 -30.43
CA LYS A 336 -0.46 -14.42 -29.62
C LYS A 336 0.68 -13.79 -28.82
N MET A 337 1.54 -14.59 -28.21
CA MET A 337 2.72 -14.08 -27.47
C MET A 337 3.69 -13.35 -28.41
N LEU A 338 3.90 -13.83 -29.63
CA LEU A 338 4.78 -13.20 -30.63
C LEU A 338 4.19 -11.94 -31.23
N GLU A 339 2.87 -11.82 -31.31
CA GLU A 339 2.16 -10.63 -31.75
C GLU A 339 2.25 -9.48 -30.73
N ASN A 340 2.39 -9.80 -29.45
CA ASN A 340 2.52 -8.79 -28.40
C ASN A 340 3.82 -8.02 -28.53
N LYS A 341 3.72 -6.72 -28.83
CA LYS A 341 4.86 -5.79 -28.97
C LYS A 341 5.06 -4.90 -27.76
N VAL A 342 4.24 -5.07 -26.73
CA VAL A 342 4.33 -4.26 -25.51
C VAL A 342 5.53 -4.70 -24.68
N LEU A 343 6.40 -3.77 -24.40
CA LEU A 343 7.56 -3.98 -23.55
C LEU A 343 7.37 -3.17 -22.27
N PRO A 344 7.65 -3.75 -21.10
CA PRO A 344 7.63 -3.00 -19.85
C PRO A 344 8.67 -1.89 -19.88
N PRO A 345 8.29 -0.61 -19.68
CA PRO A 345 9.20 0.53 -19.84
C PRO A 345 10.42 0.51 -18.90
N ASN A 346 10.24 0.00 -17.66
CA ASN A 346 11.31 0.01 -16.65
C ASN A 346 12.06 -1.33 -16.56
N ARG A 347 11.87 -2.21 -17.55
CA ARG A 347 12.59 -3.50 -17.59
C ARG A 347 14.07 -3.27 -17.92
N ARG A 348 14.94 -3.87 -17.12
CA ARG A 348 16.39 -3.82 -17.28
C ARG A 348 16.88 -5.09 -17.97
N SER A 349 17.51 -4.97 -19.16
CA SER A 349 17.99 -6.13 -19.93
C SER A 349 19.03 -6.95 -19.17
N GLU A 350 19.91 -6.30 -18.39
CA GLU A 350 20.91 -6.97 -17.58
C GLU A 350 20.33 -7.84 -16.45
N LEU A 351 19.02 -7.70 -16.15
CA LEU A 351 18.27 -8.51 -15.18
C LEU A 351 17.36 -9.55 -15.84
N CYS A 352 17.35 -9.60 -17.18
CA CYS A 352 16.61 -10.59 -17.97
C CYS A 352 17.58 -11.60 -18.54
N LEU A 353 17.65 -12.79 -17.95
CA LEU A 353 18.69 -13.76 -18.23
C LEU A 353 18.15 -15.05 -18.84
N ALA A 354 18.90 -15.66 -19.75
CA ALA A 354 18.66 -17.01 -20.24
C ALA A 354 19.90 -17.88 -20.03
N VAL A 355 19.64 -19.16 -19.73
CA VAL A 355 20.64 -20.22 -19.91
C VAL A 355 20.41 -20.82 -21.29
N VAL A 356 21.49 -20.90 -22.08
CA VAL A 356 21.47 -21.29 -23.49
C VAL A 356 22.31 -22.54 -23.67
N ASP A 357 21.84 -23.52 -24.42
CA ASP A 357 22.60 -24.71 -24.78
C ASP A 357 23.57 -24.46 -25.97
N GLU A 358 24.34 -25.49 -26.36
CA GLU A 358 25.30 -25.39 -27.46
C GLU A 358 24.64 -25.09 -28.82
N THR A 359 23.35 -25.33 -28.98
CA THR A 359 22.60 -25.07 -30.21
C THR A 359 22.02 -23.65 -30.27
N GLY A 360 22.10 -22.92 -29.17
CA GLY A 360 21.50 -21.59 -29.02
C GLY A 360 20.07 -21.61 -28.50
N GLU A 361 19.52 -22.79 -28.11
CA GLU A 361 18.18 -22.86 -27.53
C GLU A 361 18.19 -22.33 -26.08
N PHE A 362 17.20 -21.51 -25.75
CA PHE A 362 17.00 -21.04 -24.37
C PHE A 362 16.43 -22.19 -23.53
N ALA A 363 17.23 -22.72 -22.62
CA ALA A 363 16.88 -23.85 -21.76
C ALA A 363 16.15 -23.44 -20.47
N ALA A 364 16.51 -22.29 -19.91
CA ALA A 364 15.89 -21.70 -18.73
C ALA A 364 15.94 -20.17 -18.81
N HIS A 365 14.99 -19.52 -18.15
CA HIS A 365 14.86 -18.09 -18.11
C HIS A 365 14.51 -17.57 -16.71
N CYS A 366 15.00 -16.37 -16.39
CA CYS A 366 14.59 -15.59 -15.22
C CYS A 366 14.62 -14.11 -15.55
N THR A 367 13.56 -13.38 -15.26
CA THR A 367 13.57 -11.93 -15.13
C THR A 367 13.54 -11.56 -13.65
N CYS A 368 14.44 -10.68 -13.26
CA CYS A 368 14.35 -9.95 -11.99
C CYS A 368 14.05 -8.48 -12.27
N TRP A 369 13.33 -7.87 -11.36
CA TRP A 369 12.97 -6.46 -11.38
C TRP A 369 13.61 -5.76 -10.20
N TYR A 370 14.22 -4.61 -10.44
CA TYR A 370 14.83 -3.80 -9.41
C TYR A 370 14.79 -2.32 -9.76
N ASP A 371 14.36 -1.51 -8.80
CA ASP A 371 14.40 -0.05 -8.85
C ASP A 371 15.22 0.47 -7.66
N GLU A 372 16.13 1.41 -7.88
CA GLU A 372 17.07 1.93 -6.88
C GLU A 372 16.38 2.66 -5.72
N ARG A 373 15.12 3.06 -5.89
CA ARG A 373 14.27 3.64 -4.83
C ARG A 373 13.73 2.59 -3.87
N THR A 374 13.92 1.29 -4.17
CA THR A 374 13.56 0.16 -3.32
C THR A 374 14.81 -0.51 -2.77
N ASP A 375 14.66 -1.30 -1.70
CA ASP A 375 15.74 -2.15 -1.19
C ASP A 375 15.53 -3.63 -1.56
N TYR A 376 14.59 -3.91 -2.47
CA TYR A 376 14.22 -5.27 -2.85
C TYR A 376 14.17 -5.47 -4.36
N ALA A 377 14.47 -6.70 -4.77
CA ALA A 377 14.20 -7.21 -6.10
C ALA A 377 12.91 -8.06 -6.10
N TYR A 378 12.27 -8.16 -7.25
CA TYR A 378 11.13 -9.06 -7.48
C TYR A 378 11.48 -10.05 -8.59
N VAL A 379 11.10 -11.33 -8.41
CA VAL A 379 11.50 -12.43 -9.31
C VAL A 379 10.27 -12.93 -10.06
N GLU A 380 10.17 -12.60 -11.34
CA GLU A 380 9.09 -13.04 -12.25
C GLU A 380 9.36 -12.59 -13.69
N PRO A 381 9.12 -13.44 -14.72
CA PRO A 381 8.85 -14.88 -14.63
C PRO A 381 10.11 -15.72 -14.47
N VAL A 382 9.93 -16.97 -14.05
CA VAL A 382 11.00 -17.99 -14.02
C VAL A 382 10.50 -19.27 -14.64
N CYS A 383 11.21 -19.80 -15.60
CA CYS A 383 10.85 -21.08 -16.20
C CYS A 383 12.08 -21.91 -16.62
N THR A 384 11.87 -23.19 -16.82
CA THR A 384 12.84 -24.14 -17.41
C THR A 384 12.09 -25.10 -18.32
N ILE A 385 12.52 -25.21 -19.56
CA ILE A 385 11.92 -26.15 -20.53
C ILE A 385 11.97 -27.59 -19.98
N PRO A 386 10.90 -28.38 -20.13
CA PRO A 386 10.77 -29.71 -19.52
C PRO A 386 11.99 -30.62 -19.68
N LYS A 387 12.57 -30.70 -20.89
CA LYS A 387 13.71 -31.57 -21.19
C LYS A 387 14.99 -31.19 -20.42
N TYR A 388 15.09 -29.96 -19.89
CA TYR A 388 16.23 -29.47 -19.14
C TYR A 388 15.98 -29.37 -17.63
N ARG A 389 14.79 -29.77 -17.16
CA ARG A 389 14.47 -29.76 -15.73
C ARG A 389 15.35 -30.77 -14.98
N GLY A 390 15.68 -30.46 -13.72
CA GLY A 390 16.55 -31.30 -12.87
C GLY A 390 18.05 -31.11 -13.08
N MET A 391 18.50 -30.34 -14.11
CA MET A 391 19.90 -30.10 -14.42
C MET A 391 20.53 -28.92 -13.66
N GLY A 392 19.76 -28.23 -12.81
CA GLY A 392 20.25 -27.06 -12.05
C GLY A 392 20.19 -25.73 -12.78
N LEU A 393 19.72 -25.68 -14.04
CA LEU A 393 19.72 -24.47 -14.88
C LEU A 393 18.81 -23.36 -14.31
N GLY A 394 17.62 -23.72 -13.82
CA GLY A 394 16.72 -22.79 -13.15
C GLY A 394 17.35 -22.16 -11.90
N LYS A 395 18.08 -22.96 -11.10
CA LYS A 395 18.86 -22.45 -9.97
C LYS A 395 19.92 -21.44 -10.45
N ALA A 396 20.68 -21.78 -11.47
CA ALA A 396 21.77 -20.95 -11.97
C ALA A 396 21.25 -19.58 -12.45
N VAL A 397 20.21 -19.57 -13.29
CA VAL A 397 19.67 -18.32 -13.85
C VAL A 397 19.06 -17.42 -12.78
N VAL A 398 18.34 -17.98 -11.79
CA VAL A 398 17.77 -17.19 -10.69
C VAL A 398 18.89 -16.61 -9.80
N LEU A 399 19.85 -17.42 -9.38
CA LEU A 399 20.92 -16.94 -8.49
C LEU A 399 21.82 -15.90 -9.16
N GLU A 400 22.09 -16.03 -10.47
CA GLU A 400 22.81 -14.99 -11.21
C GLU A 400 22.00 -13.69 -11.30
N ALA A 401 20.71 -13.75 -11.62
CA ALA A 401 19.87 -12.56 -11.65
C ALA A 401 19.81 -11.86 -10.29
N LEU A 402 19.72 -12.62 -9.19
CA LEU A 402 19.77 -12.08 -7.82
C LEU A 402 21.13 -11.48 -7.49
N ARG A 403 22.24 -12.08 -7.96
CA ARG A 403 23.60 -11.56 -7.79
C ARG A 403 23.74 -10.19 -8.45
N ARG A 404 23.16 -10.01 -9.63
CA ARG A 404 23.12 -8.73 -10.34
C ARG A 404 22.27 -7.70 -9.61
N CYS A 405 21.08 -8.08 -9.14
CA CYS A 405 20.24 -7.20 -8.31
C CYS A 405 20.96 -6.74 -7.03
N LYS A 406 21.68 -7.65 -6.35
CA LYS A 406 22.52 -7.31 -5.19
C LYS A 406 23.61 -6.31 -5.56
N ALA A 407 24.28 -6.49 -6.69
CA ALA A 407 25.33 -5.57 -7.16
C ALA A 407 24.76 -4.15 -7.43
N LEU A 408 23.48 -4.05 -7.80
CA LEU A 408 22.78 -2.78 -8.00
C LEU A 408 22.26 -2.16 -6.68
N GLY A 409 22.29 -2.89 -5.56
CA GLY A 409 21.90 -2.38 -4.24
C GLY A 409 20.73 -3.08 -3.57
N ALA A 410 20.09 -4.07 -4.21
CA ALA A 410 19.03 -4.84 -3.58
C ALA A 410 19.57 -5.63 -2.37
N LYS A 411 18.81 -5.60 -1.26
CA LYS A 411 19.14 -6.30 0.00
C LYS A 411 18.38 -7.61 0.14
N GLN A 412 17.25 -7.72 -0.51
CA GLN A 412 16.35 -8.87 -0.44
C GLN A 412 15.63 -9.06 -1.78
N ALA A 413 15.05 -10.24 -1.97
CA ALA A 413 14.27 -10.55 -3.15
C ALA A 413 12.97 -11.25 -2.77
N PHE A 414 11.89 -10.91 -3.45
CA PHE A 414 10.57 -11.50 -3.26
C PHE A 414 10.13 -12.29 -4.48
N VAL A 415 9.32 -13.32 -4.22
CA VAL A 415 8.57 -14.08 -5.23
C VAL A 415 7.20 -14.44 -4.69
N ILE A 416 6.17 -14.37 -5.52
CA ILE A 416 4.83 -14.87 -5.22
C ILE A 416 4.81 -16.35 -5.56
N SER A 417 5.07 -17.20 -4.59
CA SER A 417 5.13 -18.65 -4.76
C SER A 417 5.29 -19.36 -3.42
N ASP A 418 4.87 -20.62 -3.34
CA ASP A 418 5.16 -21.54 -2.24
C ASP A 418 5.97 -22.77 -2.69
N GLN A 419 6.43 -22.77 -3.95
CA GLN A 419 7.13 -23.91 -4.54
C GLN A 419 8.43 -24.24 -3.79
N GLU A 420 8.66 -25.55 -3.60
CA GLU A 420 9.89 -26.09 -3.00
C GLU A 420 11.17 -25.68 -3.75
N PHE A 421 11.03 -25.36 -5.04
CA PHE A 421 12.14 -24.82 -5.84
C PHE A 421 12.75 -23.56 -5.19
N TYR A 422 11.93 -22.58 -4.84
CA TYR A 422 12.41 -21.34 -4.23
C TYR A 422 12.91 -21.55 -2.80
N LYS A 423 12.27 -22.43 -2.03
CA LYS A 423 12.73 -22.78 -0.68
C LYS A 423 14.13 -23.39 -0.71
N LYS A 424 14.41 -24.28 -1.67
CA LYS A 424 15.76 -24.84 -1.92
C LYS A 424 16.76 -23.78 -2.35
N LEU A 425 16.33 -22.68 -2.94
CA LEU A 425 17.18 -21.52 -3.24
C LEU A 425 17.34 -20.58 -2.04
N GLY A 426 16.81 -20.92 -0.86
CA GLY A 426 16.97 -20.17 0.38
C GLY A 426 15.95 -19.03 0.57
N PHE A 427 14.88 -19.02 -0.21
CA PHE A 427 13.71 -18.20 0.09
C PHE A 427 12.95 -18.80 1.28
N ALA A 428 12.43 -17.95 2.15
CA ALA A 428 11.63 -18.32 3.31
C ALA A 428 10.30 -17.57 3.31
N HIS A 429 9.32 -18.08 4.04
CA HIS A 429 8.03 -17.44 4.17
C HIS A 429 8.18 -16.00 4.71
N HIS A 430 7.53 -15.04 4.05
CA HIS A 430 7.47 -13.64 4.44
C HIS A 430 6.05 -13.24 4.87
N SER A 431 5.06 -13.47 4.01
CA SER A 431 3.67 -13.12 4.25
C SER A 431 2.75 -13.99 3.40
N LYS A 432 1.47 -13.96 3.72
CA LYS A 432 0.42 -14.62 2.96
C LYS A 432 -0.74 -13.66 2.78
N TYR A 433 -1.31 -13.63 1.58
CA TYR A 433 -2.52 -12.88 1.27
C TYR A 433 -3.67 -13.86 1.11
N ILE A 434 -4.84 -13.46 1.58
CA ILE A 434 -6.07 -14.24 1.56
C ILE A 434 -7.06 -13.46 0.70
N PHE A 435 -7.71 -14.14 -0.23
CA PHE A 435 -8.72 -13.51 -1.06
C PHE A 435 -10.05 -13.37 -0.32
N PHE A 436 -10.64 -12.20 -0.46
CA PHE A 436 -12.01 -11.91 -0.07
C PHE A 436 -12.82 -11.68 -1.35
N LYS A 437 -13.90 -12.44 -1.56
CA LYS A 437 -14.72 -12.39 -2.78
C LYS A 437 -16.12 -11.92 -2.49
N LYS A 438 -16.66 -11.10 -3.42
CA LYS A 438 -18.03 -10.63 -3.45
C LYS A 438 -18.59 -10.84 -4.84
N SER A 439 -19.70 -11.64 -4.93
CA SER A 439 -20.43 -11.92 -6.17
C SER A 439 -21.39 -10.81 -6.54
#